data_8a0890cd84ab4489c5d36ad7e10c7fc3
#
_entry.id   8a0890cd84ab4489c5d36ad7e10c7fc3
#
_cell.length_a   1.000
_cell.length_b   1.000
_cell.length_c   1.000
_cell.angle_alpha   90.00
_cell.angle_beta   90.00
_cell.angle_gamma   90.00
#
_symmetry.space_group_name_H-M   'P 1'
#
loop_
_entity.id
_entity.type
_entity.pdbx_description
1 polymer ?
#
loop_
_entity_poly.entity_id
_entity_poly.type
_entity_poly.pdbx_seq_one_letter_code
_entity_poly.pdbx_strand_id
1 'polypeptide(L)'
;GENPRYDGRCRDRTGPVAGVEPVLRFRTPTDGVTVVEDLVRGRVPFQNAELDDLILMRSDGTPTFHFGVVVDDGDMGITHVIRGDDHLNNTPRQMHMIRALGYPVPAYGHLPMILGSDGAKLSKRHGAVNVLEYREAGFLPDALLNYLVRLGWAHGDQELFSREEMIRLFDIGGVNASASRF
;
A
#
# COMPACT_ATOMS: atom_id res chain seq x y z
N GLY A 1 1.87 8.70 -23.20
CA GLY A 1 0.76 9.61 -22.95
C GLY A 1 0.88 10.16 -21.53
N GLU A 2 0.64 11.45 -21.36
CA GLU A 2 0.62 12.06 -20.04
C GLU A 2 -0.47 11.40 -19.18
N ASN A 3 -0.15 11.08 -17.93
CA ASN A 3 -1.14 10.62 -16.98
C ASN A 3 -2.18 11.74 -16.79
N PRO A 4 -3.48 11.50 -17.03
CA PRO A 4 -4.49 12.52 -16.87
C PRO A 4 -4.54 12.97 -15.40
N ARG A 5 -4.11 14.20 -15.17
CA ARG A 5 -4.14 14.83 -13.86
C ARG A 5 -5.29 15.83 -13.80
N TYR A 6 -5.96 15.90 -12.65
CA TYR A 6 -6.95 16.93 -12.40
C TYR A 6 -6.28 18.32 -12.38
N ASP A 7 -6.78 19.25 -13.20
CA ASP A 7 -6.21 20.58 -13.40
C ASP A 7 -6.60 21.60 -12.31
N GLY A 8 -7.37 21.21 -11.31
CA GLY A 8 -7.78 22.09 -10.22
C GLY A 8 -8.86 23.11 -10.57
N ARG A 9 -9.44 23.07 -11.77
CA ARG A 9 -10.40 24.10 -12.27
C ARG A 9 -11.60 24.37 -11.35
N CYS A 10 -11.98 23.40 -10.52
CA CYS A 10 -13.09 23.55 -9.57
C CYS A 10 -12.62 23.72 -8.12
N ARG A 11 -11.31 23.81 -7.88
CA ARG A 11 -10.73 23.81 -6.52
C ARG A 11 -11.22 24.99 -5.68
N ASP A 12 -11.37 26.16 -6.28
CA ASP A 12 -11.82 27.38 -5.61
C ASP A 12 -13.27 27.79 -5.97
N ARG A 13 -13.98 26.88 -6.63
CA ARG A 13 -15.38 27.12 -7.01
C ARG A 13 -16.30 26.96 -5.80
N THR A 14 -17.22 27.90 -5.63
CA THR A 14 -18.18 27.92 -4.50
C THR A 14 -19.59 27.43 -4.87
N GLY A 15 -19.85 27.13 -6.16
CA GLY A 15 -21.19 26.75 -6.61
C GLY A 15 -21.19 25.64 -7.65
N PRO A 16 -22.35 25.03 -7.89
CA PRO A 16 -22.52 23.96 -8.88
C PRO A 16 -22.32 24.47 -10.31
N VAL A 17 -22.00 23.54 -11.21
CA VAL A 17 -21.96 23.79 -12.67
C VAL A 17 -23.23 23.21 -13.28
N ALA A 18 -23.97 24.02 -14.03
CA ALA A 18 -25.18 23.56 -14.68
C ALA A 18 -24.89 22.38 -15.62
N GLY A 19 -25.71 21.33 -15.54
CA GLY A 19 -25.59 20.14 -16.38
C GLY A 19 -24.41 19.21 -16.03
N VAL A 20 -23.72 19.42 -14.91
CA VAL A 20 -22.62 18.55 -14.44
C VAL A 20 -22.99 17.95 -13.09
N GLU A 21 -22.98 16.62 -13.02
CA GLU A 21 -23.11 15.91 -11.75
C GLU A 21 -21.84 16.11 -10.89
N PRO A 22 -21.97 16.63 -9.66
CA PRO A 22 -20.82 16.95 -8.83
C PRO A 22 -20.18 15.70 -8.23
N VAL A 23 -18.86 15.77 -8.00
CA VAL A 23 -18.11 14.81 -7.19
C VAL A 23 -17.48 15.54 -6.01
N LEU A 24 -17.31 14.86 -4.89
CA LEU A 24 -16.58 15.41 -3.75
C LEU A 24 -15.09 15.10 -3.92
N ARG A 25 -14.24 16.13 -3.84
CA ARG A 25 -12.79 15.97 -3.89
C ARG A 25 -12.14 16.40 -2.59
N PHE A 26 -11.05 15.73 -2.25
CA PHE A 26 -10.15 16.16 -1.18
C PHE A 26 -9.28 17.32 -1.69
N ARG A 27 -9.27 18.42 -0.96
CA ARG A 27 -8.38 19.55 -1.26
C ARG A 27 -6.99 19.26 -0.69
N THR A 28 -6.15 18.66 -1.49
CA THR A 28 -4.80 18.27 -1.11
C THR A 28 -3.91 19.51 -0.92
N PRO A 29 -3.07 19.62 0.12
CA PRO A 29 -2.05 20.65 0.20
C PRO A 29 -1.15 20.64 -1.02
N THR A 30 -0.85 21.82 -1.57
CA THR A 30 0.00 21.98 -2.77
C THR A 30 1.45 22.31 -2.42
N ASP A 31 1.67 22.91 -1.26
CA ASP A 31 2.99 23.34 -0.83
C ASP A 31 3.66 22.36 0.10
N GLY A 32 4.98 22.34 0.07
CA GLY A 32 5.80 21.54 0.95
C GLY A 32 5.99 20.09 0.50
N VAL A 33 6.46 19.27 1.43
CA VAL A 33 6.83 17.88 1.21
C VAL A 33 6.14 17.00 2.24
N THR A 34 5.49 15.93 1.78
CA THR A 34 4.99 14.87 2.65
C THR A 34 6.03 13.76 2.71
N VAL A 35 6.51 13.46 3.90
CA VAL A 35 7.47 12.38 4.13
C VAL A 35 6.72 11.16 4.67
N VAL A 36 6.91 10.03 4.01
CA VAL A 36 6.51 8.71 4.50
C VAL A 36 7.72 8.09 5.18
N GLU A 37 7.65 7.93 6.50
CA GLU A 37 8.63 7.17 7.27
C GLU A 37 8.23 5.69 7.19
N ASP A 38 8.84 4.99 6.24
CA ASP A 38 8.46 3.62 5.91
C ASP A 38 9.35 2.60 6.62
N LEU A 39 8.75 1.57 7.21
CA LEU A 39 9.46 0.55 7.98
C LEU A 39 10.43 -0.29 7.15
N VAL A 40 10.22 -0.37 5.83
CA VAL A 40 11.03 -1.18 4.90
C VAL A 40 11.84 -0.30 3.95
N ARG A 41 11.21 0.77 3.42
CA ARG A 41 11.81 1.68 2.43
C ARG A 41 12.58 2.84 3.06
N GLY A 42 12.44 3.02 4.36
CA GLY A 42 12.99 4.17 5.05
C GLY A 42 12.25 5.46 4.69
N ARG A 43 12.95 6.56 4.66
CA ARG A 43 12.38 7.89 4.45
C ARG A 43 12.11 8.18 2.98
N VAL A 44 10.83 8.28 2.59
CA VAL A 44 10.42 8.55 1.21
C VAL A 44 9.69 9.90 1.13
N PRO A 45 10.31 10.94 0.54
CA PRO A 45 9.69 12.24 0.38
C PRO A 45 8.83 12.33 -0.89
N PHE A 46 7.69 13.01 -0.81
CA PHE A 46 6.80 13.32 -1.91
C PHE A 46 6.53 14.83 -1.96
N GLN A 47 6.73 15.45 -3.11
CA GLN A 47 6.36 16.84 -3.30
C GLN A 47 4.84 16.98 -3.32
N ASN A 48 4.28 17.83 -2.45
CA ASN A 48 2.83 18.00 -2.40
C ASN A 48 2.28 18.56 -3.72
N ALA A 49 3.05 19.36 -4.42
CA ALA A 49 2.71 19.85 -5.75
C ALA A 49 2.47 18.75 -6.80
N GLU A 50 2.95 17.53 -6.57
CA GLU A 50 2.73 16.37 -7.44
C GLU A 50 1.45 15.58 -7.09
N LEU A 51 0.85 15.90 -5.93
CA LEU A 51 -0.39 15.28 -5.49
C LEU A 51 -1.58 16.06 -6.06
N ASP A 52 -2.56 15.34 -6.61
CA ASP A 52 -3.79 15.94 -7.11
C ASP A 52 -4.95 15.83 -6.11
N ASP A 53 -6.02 16.58 -6.35
CA ASP A 53 -7.23 16.51 -5.55
C ASP A 53 -8.02 15.25 -5.89
N LEU A 54 -7.85 14.21 -5.07
CA LEU A 54 -8.54 12.92 -5.25
C LEU A 54 -10.06 13.06 -5.12
N ILE A 55 -10.79 12.30 -5.92
CA ILE A 55 -12.22 12.10 -5.72
C ILE A 55 -12.41 11.22 -4.48
N LEU A 56 -13.17 11.72 -3.50
CA LEU A 56 -13.58 10.97 -2.30
C LEU A 56 -14.90 10.25 -2.56
N MET A 57 -15.89 10.99 -3.09
CA MET A 57 -17.22 10.47 -3.40
C MET A 57 -17.54 10.72 -4.86
N ARG A 58 -18.08 9.70 -5.52
CA ARG A 58 -18.61 9.81 -6.88
C ARG A 58 -19.94 10.54 -6.89
N SER A 59 -20.39 10.94 -8.07
CA SER A 59 -21.69 11.61 -8.25
C SER A 59 -22.90 10.78 -7.81
N ASP A 60 -22.77 9.45 -7.85
CA ASP A 60 -23.78 8.51 -7.36
C ASP A 60 -23.78 8.33 -5.82
N GLY A 61 -22.94 9.07 -5.10
CA GLY A 61 -22.80 8.97 -3.65
C GLY A 61 -21.93 7.80 -3.16
N THR A 62 -21.31 7.03 -4.06
CA THR A 62 -20.43 5.93 -3.65
C THR A 62 -19.02 6.45 -3.33
N PRO A 63 -18.38 5.98 -2.23
CA PRO A 63 -17.01 6.35 -1.91
C PRO A 63 -16.02 5.72 -2.90
N THR A 64 -14.89 6.39 -3.08
CA THR A 64 -13.76 5.79 -3.80
C THR A 64 -12.95 4.88 -2.87
N PHE A 65 -12.16 3.98 -3.47
CA PHE A 65 -11.29 3.06 -2.74
C PHE A 65 -10.41 3.77 -1.69
N HIS A 66 -9.75 4.86 -2.06
CA HIS A 66 -8.85 5.57 -1.15
C HIS A 66 -9.57 6.17 0.06
N PHE A 67 -10.77 6.65 -0.14
CA PHE A 67 -11.57 7.21 0.95
C PHE A 67 -12.10 6.11 1.87
N GLY A 68 -12.65 5.03 1.30
CA GLY A 68 -13.11 3.88 2.07
C GLY A 68 -12.01 3.29 2.95
N VAL A 69 -10.83 3.03 2.37
CA VAL A 69 -9.68 2.50 3.14
C VAL A 69 -9.29 3.39 4.31
N VAL A 70 -9.26 4.71 4.10
CA VAL A 70 -8.86 5.65 5.18
C VAL A 70 -9.89 5.67 6.32
N VAL A 71 -11.18 5.63 5.99
CA VAL A 71 -12.25 5.59 7.00
C VAL A 71 -12.23 4.26 7.75
N ASP A 72 -12.17 3.14 7.03
CA ASP A 72 -12.15 1.81 7.63
C ASP A 72 -10.93 1.62 8.53
N ASP A 73 -9.74 1.99 8.08
CA ASP A 73 -8.51 1.90 8.87
C ASP A 73 -8.59 2.77 10.13
N GLY A 74 -9.17 3.98 10.03
CA GLY A 74 -9.38 4.88 11.15
C GLY A 74 -10.36 4.32 12.18
N ASP A 75 -11.53 3.89 11.75
CA ASP A 75 -12.60 3.35 12.61
C ASP A 75 -12.20 2.02 13.25
N MET A 76 -11.44 1.18 12.55
CA MET A 76 -10.91 -0.08 13.07
C MET A 76 -9.67 0.10 13.95
N GLY A 77 -9.11 1.31 14.05
CA GLY A 77 -7.92 1.59 14.84
C GLY A 77 -6.66 0.88 14.33
N ILE A 78 -6.51 0.78 13.00
CA ILE A 78 -5.35 0.14 12.38
C ILE A 78 -4.09 0.92 12.74
N THR A 79 -3.11 0.23 13.32
CA THR A 79 -1.84 0.82 13.78
C THR A 79 -0.71 0.67 12.75
N HIS A 80 -0.76 -0.35 11.91
CA HIS A 80 0.25 -0.66 10.91
C HIS A 80 -0.39 -1.05 9.58
N VAL A 81 0.07 -0.46 8.49
CA VAL A 81 -0.33 -0.79 7.12
C VAL A 81 0.87 -1.43 6.41
N ILE A 82 0.86 -2.76 6.30
CA ILE A 82 1.88 -3.54 5.61
C ILE A 82 1.31 -4.02 4.29
N ARG A 83 1.90 -3.60 3.16
CA ARG A 83 1.35 -3.87 1.82
C ARG A 83 2.42 -3.85 0.73
N GLY A 84 2.07 -4.19 -0.50
CA GLY A 84 2.98 -4.10 -1.63
C GLY A 84 3.39 -2.66 -1.95
N ASP A 85 4.60 -2.48 -2.46
CA ASP A 85 5.18 -1.17 -2.79
C ASP A 85 4.54 -0.50 -4.01
N ASP A 86 3.73 -1.21 -4.78
CA ASP A 86 2.86 -0.64 -5.80
C ASP A 86 1.82 0.34 -5.23
N HIS A 87 1.58 0.29 -3.92
CA HIS A 87 0.72 1.23 -3.18
C HIS A 87 1.47 2.38 -2.50
N LEU A 88 2.79 2.46 -2.60
CA LEU A 88 3.59 3.48 -1.94
C LEU A 88 3.16 4.91 -2.34
N ASN A 89 2.87 5.14 -3.62
CA ASN A 89 2.41 6.42 -4.14
C ASN A 89 1.00 6.83 -3.65
N ASN A 90 0.24 5.91 -3.07
CA ASN A 90 -1.07 6.20 -2.48
C ASN A 90 -0.92 6.78 -1.06
N THR A 91 0.17 6.45 -0.39
CA THR A 91 0.38 6.73 1.03
C THR A 91 0.32 8.22 1.38
N PRO A 92 1.01 9.14 0.69
CA PRO A 92 0.95 10.57 1.04
C PRO A 92 -0.47 11.13 0.93
N ARG A 93 -1.25 10.68 -0.06
CA ARG A 93 -2.66 11.08 -0.22
C ARG A 93 -3.52 10.58 0.93
N GLN A 94 -3.34 9.33 1.32
CA GLN A 94 -4.05 8.72 2.46
C GLN A 94 -3.67 9.40 3.77
N MET A 95 -2.39 9.71 4.00
CA MET A 95 -1.93 10.44 5.18
C MET A 95 -2.59 11.81 5.32
N HIS A 96 -2.77 12.54 4.23
CA HIS A 96 -3.47 13.83 4.25
C HIS A 96 -4.95 13.67 4.65
N MET A 97 -5.64 12.67 4.10
CA MET A 97 -7.04 12.40 4.45
C MET A 97 -7.18 11.93 5.91
N ILE A 98 -6.31 11.04 6.39
CA ILE A 98 -6.26 10.55 7.77
C ILE A 98 -6.14 11.74 8.74
N ARG A 99 -5.18 12.64 8.48
CA ARG A 99 -4.99 13.85 9.30
C ARG A 99 -6.20 14.79 9.28
N ALA A 100 -6.81 14.98 8.11
CA ALA A 100 -7.99 15.82 7.96
C ALA A 100 -9.22 15.28 8.70
N LEU A 101 -9.33 13.96 8.83
CA LEU A 101 -10.38 13.28 9.60
C LEU A 101 -10.05 13.21 11.11
N GLY A 102 -8.83 13.60 11.52
CA GLY A 102 -8.43 13.57 12.93
C GLY A 102 -8.01 12.18 13.44
N TYR A 103 -7.80 11.22 12.55
CA TYR A 103 -7.31 9.91 12.93
C TYR A 103 -5.77 9.91 13.14
N PRO A 104 -5.25 9.02 13.98
CA PRO A 104 -3.81 8.79 14.08
C PRO A 104 -3.29 8.17 12.78
N VAL A 105 -2.15 8.68 12.29
CA VAL A 105 -1.51 8.12 11.09
C VAL A 105 -0.85 6.78 11.47
N PRO A 106 -1.19 5.66 10.81
CA PRO A 106 -0.55 4.38 11.08
C PRO A 106 0.91 4.37 10.64
N ALA A 107 1.69 3.42 11.16
CA ALA A 107 3.00 3.10 10.63
C ALA A 107 2.83 2.38 9.27
N TYR A 108 3.68 2.72 8.30
CA TYR A 108 3.64 2.10 6.97
C TYR A 108 4.85 1.22 6.73
N GLY A 109 4.64 0.07 6.08
CA GLY A 109 5.70 -0.79 5.56
C GLY A 109 5.34 -1.28 4.16
N HIS A 110 6.12 -0.86 3.16
CA HIS A 110 5.90 -1.24 1.78
C HIS A 110 6.88 -2.33 1.35
N LEU A 111 6.34 -3.55 1.26
CA LEU A 111 7.09 -4.73 0.84
C LEU A 111 7.37 -4.68 -0.66
N PRO A 112 8.59 -5.06 -1.08
CA PRO A 112 8.92 -5.11 -2.49
C PRO A 112 8.08 -6.15 -3.23
N MET A 113 7.89 -5.93 -4.52
CA MET A 113 7.18 -6.86 -5.38
C MET A 113 7.88 -8.21 -5.43
N ILE A 114 7.10 -9.28 -5.39
CA ILE A 114 7.59 -10.62 -5.71
C ILE A 114 7.53 -10.79 -7.24
N LEU A 115 8.64 -11.19 -7.82
CA LEU A 115 8.80 -11.36 -9.27
C LEU A 115 8.75 -12.84 -9.64
N GLY A 116 8.22 -13.12 -10.82
CA GLY A 116 8.34 -14.43 -11.44
C GLY A 116 9.75 -14.65 -12.04
N SER A 117 9.97 -15.84 -12.59
CA SER A 117 11.25 -16.21 -13.22
C SER A 117 11.65 -15.29 -14.39
N ASP A 118 10.69 -14.68 -15.06
CA ASP A 118 10.89 -13.72 -16.16
C ASP A 118 11.21 -12.28 -15.67
N GLY A 119 11.25 -12.06 -14.34
CA GLY A 119 11.48 -10.75 -13.74
C GLY A 119 10.26 -9.83 -13.76
N ALA A 120 9.11 -10.26 -14.25
CA ALA A 120 7.86 -9.51 -14.15
C ALA A 120 7.15 -9.79 -12.82
N LYS A 121 6.22 -8.90 -12.42
CA LYS A 121 5.39 -9.09 -11.23
C LYS A 121 4.75 -10.49 -11.23
N LEU A 122 4.91 -11.20 -10.11
CA LEU A 122 4.33 -12.54 -9.96
C LEU A 122 2.81 -12.49 -10.21
N SER A 123 2.33 -13.37 -11.05
CA SER A 123 0.92 -13.44 -11.45
C SER A 123 0.53 -14.90 -11.76
N LYS A 124 -0.75 -15.16 -11.95
CA LYS A 124 -1.28 -16.50 -12.29
C LYS A 124 -0.55 -17.14 -13.48
N ARG A 125 -0.09 -16.38 -14.47
CA ARG A 125 0.69 -16.90 -15.62
C ARG A 125 2.05 -17.48 -15.23
N HIS A 126 2.58 -17.16 -14.06
CA HIS A 126 3.84 -17.66 -13.53
C HIS A 126 3.65 -18.87 -12.59
N GLY A 127 2.44 -19.43 -12.56
CA GLY A 127 2.13 -20.53 -11.63
C GLY A 127 1.91 -20.04 -10.18
N ALA A 128 1.67 -18.73 -9.96
CA ALA A 128 1.24 -18.26 -8.65
C ALA A 128 -0.12 -18.85 -8.33
N VAL A 129 -0.10 -19.83 -7.46
CA VAL A 129 -1.25 -20.65 -7.10
C VAL A 129 -1.87 -20.16 -5.79
N ASN A 130 -3.13 -20.47 -5.59
CA ASN A 130 -3.79 -20.27 -4.32
C ASN A 130 -3.13 -21.14 -3.24
N VAL A 131 -3.11 -20.66 -1.99
CA VAL A 131 -2.60 -21.43 -0.82
C VAL A 131 -3.20 -22.83 -0.74
N LEU A 132 -4.46 -23.00 -1.13
CA LEU A 132 -5.11 -24.32 -1.13
C LEU A 132 -4.52 -25.30 -2.14
N GLU A 133 -3.98 -24.82 -3.26
CA GLU A 133 -3.33 -25.66 -4.26
C GLU A 133 -2.02 -26.26 -3.73
N TYR A 134 -1.26 -25.50 -2.92
CA TYR A 134 -0.08 -26.04 -2.22
C TYR A 134 -0.47 -27.13 -1.24
N ARG A 135 -1.59 -26.98 -0.53
CA ARG A 135 -2.14 -28.03 0.35
C ARG A 135 -2.51 -29.27 -0.44
N GLU A 136 -3.18 -29.12 -1.56
CA GLU A 136 -3.57 -30.22 -2.44
C GLU A 136 -2.36 -30.92 -3.07
N ALA A 137 -1.28 -30.18 -3.33
CA ALA A 137 0.00 -30.72 -3.77
C ALA A 137 0.81 -31.39 -2.65
N GLY A 138 0.30 -31.40 -1.41
CA GLY A 138 0.92 -32.09 -0.27
C GLY A 138 1.98 -31.28 0.48
N PHE A 139 2.09 -29.98 0.26
CA PHE A 139 3.01 -29.14 1.03
C PHE A 139 2.51 -28.96 2.47
N LEU A 140 3.41 -29.10 3.42
CA LEU A 140 3.13 -28.82 4.83
C LEU A 140 3.02 -27.30 5.06
N PRO A 141 2.08 -26.84 5.91
CA PRO A 141 1.93 -25.40 6.20
C PRO A 141 3.22 -24.72 6.67
N ASP A 142 3.96 -25.38 7.54
CA ASP A 142 5.22 -24.81 8.09
C ASP A 142 6.33 -24.73 7.03
N ALA A 143 6.38 -25.67 6.08
CA ALA A 143 7.30 -25.58 4.95
C ALA A 143 6.97 -24.38 4.05
N LEU A 144 5.68 -24.15 3.78
CA LEU A 144 5.23 -23.01 3.00
C LEU A 144 5.52 -21.69 3.74
N LEU A 145 5.26 -21.62 5.04
CA LEU A 145 5.57 -20.44 5.85
C LEU A 145 7.08 -20.15 5.86
N ASN A 146 7.93 -21.19 6.03
CA ASN A 146 9.37 -21.03 5.96
C ASN A 146 9.85 -20.48 4.60
N TYR A 147 9.26 -20.96 3.52
CA TYR A 147 9.56 -20.45 2.19
C TYR A 147 9.15 -18.99 2.03
N LEU A 148 7.92 -18.65 2.42
CA LEU A 148 7.38 -17.29 2.29
C LEU A 148 8.14 -16.26 3.13
N VAL A 149 8.53 -16.59 4.36
CA VAL A 149 9.27 -15.64 5.21
C VAL A 149 10.63 -15.30 4.60
N ARG A 150 11.27 -16.24 3.92
CA ARG A 150 12.57 -16.03 3.27
C ARG A 150 12.51 -15.27 1.95
N LEU A 151 11.34 -15.03 1.39
CA LEU A 151 11.19 -14.25 0.14
C LEU A 151 11.57 -12.77 0.27
N GLY A 152 11.90 -12.30 1.44
CA GLY A 152 12.30 -10.90 1.62
C GLY A 152 12.95 -10.63 2.96
N TRP A 153 13.07 -11.67 3.82
CA TRP A 153 13.68 -11.57 5.13
C TRP A 153 14.71 -12.66 5.34
N ALA A 154 15.75 -12.36 6.11
CA ALA A 154 16.79 -13.31 6.50
C ALA A 154 17.22 -13.06 7.95
N HIS A 155 17.67 -14.11 8.61
CA HIS A 155 18.30 -14.04 9.92
C HIS A 155 19.65 -14.77 9.87
N GLY A 156 20.73 -14.03 9.60
CA GLY A 156 22.04 -14.60 9.33
C GLY A 156 21.98 -15.62 8.19
N ASP A 157 22.64 -16.75 8.38
CA ASP A 157 22.71 -17.85 7.42
C ASP A 157 21.67 -18.96 7.70
N GLN A 158 20.75 -18.75 8.66
CA GLN A 158 19.73 -19.74 8.99
C GLN A 158 18.70 -19.84 7.85
N GLU A 159 18.46 -21.08 7.41
CA GLU A 159 17.54 -21.36 6.29
C GLU A 159 16.23 -22.00 6.73
N LEU A 160 16.24 -22.75 7.81
CA LEU A 160 15.08 -23.43 8.36
C LEU A 160 14.70 -22.80 9.70
N PHE A 161 13.43 -22.43 9.82
CA PHE A 161 12.87 -21.82 11.02
C PHE A 161 11.63 -22.62 11.44
N SER A 162 11.54 -22.95 12.71
CA SER A 162 10.26 -23.33 13.31
C SER A 162 9.34 -22.10 13.38
N ARG A 163 8.04 -22.32 13.58
CA ARG A 163 7.10 -21.22 13.75
C ARG A 163 7.42 -20.34 14.95
N GLU A 164 7.86 -20.93 16.06
CA GLU A 164 8.31 -20.24 17.27
C GLU A 164 9.56 -19.39 17.01
N GLU A 165 10.47 -19.89 16.20
CA GLU A 165 11.65 -19.11 15.78
C GLU A 165 11.27 -17.95 14.88
N MET A 166 10.38 -18.16 13.90
CA MET A 166 9.86 -17.07 13.06
C MET A 166 9.24 -15.97 13.91
N ILE A 167 8.37 -16.31 14.87
CA ILE A 167 7.71 -15.35 15.76
C ILE A 167 8.73 -14.59 16.63
N ARG A 168 9.75 -15.27 17.12
CA ARG A 168 10.77 -14.68 18.01
C ARG A 168 11.76 -13.79 17.27
N LEU A 169 12.16 -14.18 16.05
CA LEU A 169 13.28 -13.59 15.32
C LEU A 169 12.86 -12.59 14.26
N PHE A 170 11.60 -12.68 13.78
CA PHE A 170 11.13 -11.78 12.74
C PHE A 170 11.09 -10.34 13.22
N ASP A 171 11.72 -9.47 12.43
CA ASP A 171 11.66 -8.03 12.58
C ASP A 171 11.39 -7.40 11.20
N ILE A 172 10.42 -6.53 11.14
CA ILE A 172 10.04 -5.83 9.90
C ILE A 172 11.19 -4.96 9.36
N GLY A 173 12.03 -4.43 10.25
CA GLY A 173 13.20 -3.66 9.86
C GLY A 173 14.30 -4.50 9.17
N GLY A 174 14.25 -5.82 9.32
CA GLY A 174 15.11 -6.77 8.62
C GLY A 174 14.61 -7.17 7.23
N VAL A 175 13.45 -6.67 6.79
CA VAL A 175 12.92 -6.98 5.46
C VAL A 175 13.69 -6.20 4.40
N ASN A 176 14.16 -6.92 3.37
CA ASN A 176 14.87 -6.32 2.25
C ASN A 176 13.97 -5.40 1.43
N ALA A 177 14.51 -4.23 1.05
CA ALA A 177 13.83 -3.31 0.14
C ALA A 177 13.90 -3.74 -1.35
N SER A 178 14.64 -4.80 -1.67
CA SER A 178 14.79 -5.32 -3.04
C SER A 178 13.77 -6.40 -3.34
N ALA A 179 13.30 -6.44 -4.60
CA ALA A 179 12.36 -7.45 -5.06
C ALA A 179 12.96 -8.86 -4.94
N SER A 180 12.14 -9.79 -4.47
CA SER A 180 12.47 -11.22 -4.41
C SER A 180 11.89 -11.96 -5.62
N ARG A 181 12.50 -13.07 -6.00
CA ARG A 181 11.98 -13.96 -7.05
C ARG A 181 11.35 -15.20 -6.42
N PHE A 182 10.18 -15.54 -6.95
CA PHE A 182 9.46 -16.76 -6.60
C PHE A 182 9.92 -17.92 -7.46
#